data_6f02b513d713929e40c4aa62a5648d17
#
_entry.id   6f02b513d713929e40c4aa62a5648d17
#
_cell.length_a   1.000
_cell.length_b   1.000
_cell.length_c   1.000
_cell.angle_alpha   90.00
_cell.angle_beta   90.00
_cell.angle_gamma   90.00
#
_symmetry.space_group_name_H-M   'P 1'
#
loop_
_entity.id
_entity.type
_entity.pdbx_description
1 polymer ?
#
loop_
_entity_poly.entity_id
_entity_poly.type
_entity_poly.pdbx_seq_one_letter_code
_entity_poly.pdbx_strand_id
1 'polypeptide(L)'
;VPNVWLASPFSNTGVATYGARYYSPCPVAGDPTCFYGDADLYTLIPPGSVSPGGAEGIDPKYETPSTWKTSIELDLVTANGYNLRFAYNRDDAKEGIGFYDASHTVDQASPTGIVSYNGYGHTVITNAEGTSSESMTFGFDKDFDNGRSIFLSYTGMKASSGWSATSSQASSNLRYMPNADIKNVPTAPTNWSNEHRLVMGLDKTMNIFEGAPTKVSLFYKAYSGSPYSYVLDGFDNGMDDASTLMYVPTANDPNVVYDGVSENDVLNAINTAGLGSWQGRVMPRNHSTLPWTKQLDMRIAQEIPTFVDGHKLFVYFDVLNLMNFIDDEKGHQKYYRYGSRGLLESDGFNSAGQIIITGIDDRGPSTDTYSSRYRMQLGFAYKF
;
A
#
# COMPACT_ATOMS: atom_id res chain seq x y z
N VAL A 1 12.50 -5.82 14.27
CA VAL A 1 12.75 -5.95 12.82
C VAL A 1 13.42 -7.28 12.48
N PRO A 2 14.51 -7.72 13.13
CA PRO A 2 15.20 -8.95 12.73
C PRO A 2 14.33 -10.22 12.76
N ASN A 3 13.37 -10.30 13.66
CA ASN A 3 12.53 -11.50 13.81
C ASN A 3 11.57 -11.74 12.63
N VAL A 4 11.26 -10.70 11.88
CA VAL A 4 10.38 -10.81 10.70
C VAL A 4 11.10 -11.50 9.53
N TRP A 5 12.42 -11.31 9.45
CA TRP A 5 13.27 -11.83 8.37
C TRP A 5 13.74 -13.26 8.59
N LEU A 6 13.54 -13.78 9.80
CA LEU A 6 13.89 -15.15 10.15
C LEU A 6 12.72 -16.13 10.02
N ALA A 7 11.58 -15.70 9.49
CA ALA A 7 10.35 -16.50 9.45
C ALA A 7 10.42 -17.76 8.58
N SER A 8 11.44 -17.92 7.76
CA SER A 8 11.66 -19.14 6.96
C SER A 8 13.13 -19.53 6.95
N PRO A 9 13.74 -19.86 8.12
CA PRO A 9 15.16 -20.13 8.20
C PRO A 9 15.61 -21.35 7.38
N PHE A 10 14.67 -22.21 6.99
CA PHE A 10 14.99 -23.44 6.24
C PHE A 10 14.71 -23.34 4.73
N SER A 11 13.97 -22.33 4.26
CA SER A 11 13.68 -22.20 2.82
C SER A 11 14.78 -21.48 2.03
N ASN A 12 15.66 -20.73 2.70
CA ASN A 12 16.63 -19.83 2.07
C ASN A 12 18.05 -19.99 2.60
N THR A 13 18.44 -21.18 3.02
CA THR A 13 19.79 -21.47 3.54
C THR A 13 20.81 -21.82 2.45
N GLY A 14 20.43 -21.77 1.17
CA GLY A 14 21.24 -22.25 0.06
C GLY A 14 21.33 -23.78 -0.02
N VAL A 15 20.70 -24.49 0.90
CA VAL A 15 20.51 -25.93 0.87
C VAL A 15 19.20 -26.23 0.15
N ALA A 16 19.20 -27.17 -0.79
CA ALA A 16 18.00 -27.54 -1.53
C ALA A 16 16.82 -27.80 -0.61
N THR A 17 15.71 -27.13 -0.87
CA THR A 17 14.45 -27.29 -0.14
C THR A 17 13.78 -28.62 -0.49
N TYR A 18 14.41 -29.70 -0.17
CA TYR A 18 13.73 -30.99 -0.15
C TYR A 18 12.79 -31.09 1.07
N GLY A 19 13.03 -30.34 2.12
CA GLY A 19 12.31 -30.45 3.39
C GLY A 19 10.79 -30.32 3.30
N ALA A 20 10.24 -29.41 2.51
CA ALA A 20 8.79 -29.22 2.41
C ALA A 20 8.06 -30.35 1.67
N ARG A 21 8.76 -31.16 0.90
CA ARG A 21 8.18 -32.29 0.15
C ARG A 21 8.25 -33.62 0.88
N TYR A 22 9.06 -33.73 1.89
CA TYR A 22 9.28 -34.99 2.64
C TYR A 22 8.42 -35.11 3.91
N TYR A 23 7.51 -34.19 4.17
CA TYR A 23 6.35 -34.43 5.03
C TYR A 23 5.31 -35.37 4.37
N SER A 24 5.59 -35.86 3.19
CA SER A 24 4.77 -36.85 2.50
C SER A 24 5.27 -38.27 2.82
N PRO A 25 4.37 -39.20 2.86
CA PRO A 25 4.27 -40.29 3.83
C PRO A 25 5.48 -41.16 3.91
N CYS A 26 5.75 -41.67 5.08
CA CYS A 26 6.61 -42.80 5.31
C CYS A 26 6.46 -43.87 4.21
N PRO A 27 7.55 -44.45 3.70
CA PRO A 27 7.49 -45.53 2.70
C PRO A 27 6.69 -46.75 3.15
N VAL A 28 6.42 -46.86 4.45
CA VAL A 28 5.58 -47.90 5.04
C VAL A 28 4.40 -47.21 5.77
N ALA A 29 3.23 -47.35 5.22
CA ALA A 29 2.00 -46.83 5.83
C ALA A 29 1.78 -47.46 7.22
N GLY A 30 1.76 -46.66 8.27
CA GLY A 30 1.50 -47.08 9.63
C GLY A 30 2.73 -47.30 10.51
N ASP A 31 3.94 -46.96 10.08
CA ASP A 31 5.12 -46.98 10.94
C ASP A 31 5.11 -45.79 11.90
N PRO A 32 4.92 -46.02 13.21
CA PRO A 32 4.86 -44.95 14.20
C PRO A 32 6.24 -44.31 14.49
N THR A 33 7.31 -44.82 13.92
CA THR A 33 8.70 -44.33 14.09
C THR A 33 9.14 -43.40 12.94
N CYS A 34 8.28 -43.11 12.05
CA CYS A 34 8.55 -42.32 10.83
C CYS A 34 8.61 -40.81 11.11
N PHE A 35 9.42 -40.40 12.05
CA PHE A 35 9.93 -39.03 12.16
C PHE A 35 11.40 -39.05 11.74
N TYR A 36 11.67 -38.61 10.53
CA TYR A 36 13.04 -38.36 10.12
C TYR A 36 13.62 -37.19 10.91
N GLY A 37 14.63 -37.42 11.72
CA GLY A 37 15.45 -36.36 12.26
C GLY A 37 16.26 -35.68 11.16
N ASP A 38 16.74 -34.45 11.38
CA ASP A 38 17.51 -33.68 10.40
C ASP A 38 18.66 -34.50 9.76
N ALA A 39 19.32 -35.37 10.50
CA ALA A 39 20.39 -36.22 10.02
C ALA A 39 19.92 -37.27 9.00
N ASP A 40 18.71 -37.78 9.12
CA ASP A 40 18.16 -38.83 8.25
C ASP A 40 17.67 -38.23 6.92
N LEU A 41 17.24 -36.99 6.89
CA LEU A 41 16.84 -36.25 5.70
C LEU A 41 18.00 -36.11 4.70
N TYR A 42 19.22 -35.91 5.18
CA TYR A 42 20.42 -35.82 4.35
C TYR A 42 20.78 -37.14 3.71
N THR A 43 20.49 -38.27 4.34
CA THR A 43 20.77 -39.60 3.79
C THR A 43 19.79 -40.00 2.66
N LEU A 44 18.61 -39.37 2.63
CA LEU A 44 17.59 -39.61 1.60
C LEU A 44 17.78 -38.79 0.33
N ILE A 45 18.67 -37.79 0.36
CA ILE A 45 18.97 -36.96 -0.81
C ILE A 45 20.00 -37.68 -1.69
N PRO A 46 19.65 -38.07 -2.93
CA PRO A 46 20.62 -38.69 -3.81
C PRO A 46 21.82 -37.78 -4.07
N PRO A 47 23.05 -38.26 -4.03
CA PRO A 47 24.24 -37.49 -4.36
C PRO A 47 24.10 -36.81 -5.74
N GLY A 48 24.29 -35.49 -5.79
CA GLY A 48 24.18 -34.69 -7.03
C GLY A 48 22.78 -34.19 -7.38
N SER A 49 21.74 -34.53 -6.59
CA SER A 49 20.37 -34.04 -6.81
C SER A 49 20.09 -32.72 -6.10
N VAL A 50 21.05 -32.15 -5.40
CA VAL A 50 20.93 -30.88 -4.66
C VAL A 50 21.18 -29.73 -5.63
N SER A 51 20.12 -29.04 -6.04
CA SER A 51 20.26 -27.70 -6.62
C SER A 51 20.45 -26.73 -5.46
N PRO A 52 21.43 -25.82 -5.53
CA PRO A 52 21.50 -24.71 -4.58
C PRO A 52 20.18 -23.95 -4.65
N GLY A 53 19.41 -23.95 -3.57
CA GLY A 53 18.23 -23.10 -3.44
C GLY A 53 18.63 -21.63 -3.30
N GLY A 54 17.68 -20.72 -3.50
CA GLY A 54 17.89 -19.31 -3.20
C GLY A 54 18.26 -19.13 -1.73
N ALA A 55 19.10 -18.15 -1.43
CA ALA A 55 19.48 -17.79 -0.07
C ALA A 55 19.13 -16.34 0.21
N GLU A 56 18.61 -16.07 1.40
CA GLU A 56 18.44 -14.71 1.90
C GLU A 56 19.63 -14.37 2.83
N GLY A 57 20.18 -13.18 2.66
CA GLY A 57 21.34 -12.71 3.41
C GLY A 57 21.16 -11.30 3.97
N ILE A 58 22.11 -10.91 4.80
CA ILE A 58 22.22 -9.54 5.30
C ILE A 58 23.59 -9.02 4.82
N ASP A 59 23.59 -7.83 4.21
CA ASP A 59 24.82 -7.15 3.81
C ASP A 59 25.73 -7.00 5.04
N PRO A 60 27.01 -7.39 4.97
CA PRO A 60 27.95 -7.19 6.09
C PRO A 60 28.09 -5.74 6.56
N LYS A 61 27.73 -4.78 5.71
CA LYS A 61 27.73 -3.35 6.03
C LYS A 61 26.38 -2.83 6.51
N TYR A 62 25.38 -3.71 6.65
CA TYR A 62 24.04 -3.32 7.06
C TYR A 62 24.06 -2.71 8.46
N GLU A 63 23.58 -1.49 8.57
CA GLU A 63 23.32 -0.81 9.85
C GLU A 63 21.84 -0.90 10.20
N THR A 64 21.56 -1.07 11.50
CA THR A 64 20.17 -1.09 11.98
C THR A 64 19.44 0.19 11.62
N PRO A 65 18.25 0.12 11.01
CA PRO A 65 17.50 1.30 10.63
C PRO A 65 17.29 2.25 11.80
N SER A 66 17.60 3.50 11.58
CA SER A 66 17.46 4.57 12.55
C SER A 66 16.83 5.81 11.91
N THR A 67 16.10 6.59 12.71
CA THR A 67 15.34 7.73 12.22
C THR A 67 15.47 8.91 13.17
N TRP A 68 15.79 10.07 12.63
CA TRP A 68 15.64 11.34 13.33
C TRP A 68 14.18 11.78 13.30
N LYS A 69 13.61 12.10 14.47
CA LYS A 69 12.23 12.55 14.60
C LYS A 69 12.21 13.94 15.19
N THR A 70 11.51 14.84 14.52
CA THR A 70 11.25 16.22 14.99
C THR A 70 9.76 16.40 15.10
N SER A 71 9.28 16.89 16.25
CA SER A 71 7.88 17.23 16.48
C SER A 71 7.77 18.58 17.14
N ILE A 72 6.85 19.41 16.64
CA ILE A 72 6.47 20.71 17.23
C ILE A 72 4.96 20.72 17.32
N GLU A 73 4.45 20.95 18.52
CA GLU A 73 3.00 21.05 18.75
C GLU A 73 2.68 22.34 19.49
N LEU A 74 1.60 23.01 19.06
CA LEU A 74 1.07 24.22 19.67
C LEU A 74 -0.43 24.06 19.86
N ASP A 75 -0.87 24.10 21.11
CA ASP A 75 -2.28 24.14 21.50
C ASP A 75 -2.61 25.52 22.08
N LEU A 76 -3.66 26.14 21.56
CA LEU A 76 -4.12 27.46 21.96
C LEU A 76 -5.61 27.40 22.31
N VAL A 77 -5.96 27.95 23.46
CA VAL A 77 -7.36 28.18 23.87
C VAL A 77 -7.67 29.68 23.81
N THR A 78 -8.60 30.04 22.95
CA THR A 78 -8.99 31.43 22.78
C THR A 78 -9.95 31.86 23.89
N ALA A 79 -10.05 33.17 24.13
CA ALA A 79 -10.99 33.74 25.11
C ALA A 79 -12.47 33.36 24.81
N ASN A 80 -12.80 33.10 23.57
CA ASN A 80 -14.15 32.68 23.14
C ASN A 80 -14.34 31.14 23.19
N GLY A 81 -13.39 30.40 23.79
CA GLY A 81 -13.47 28.94 23.97
C GLY A 81 -13.27 28.13 22.70
N TYR A 82 -12.55 28.64 21.69
CA TYR A 82 -12.04 27.81 20.59
C TYR A 82 -10.74 27.21 21.02
N ASN A 83 -10.61 25.90 20.80
CA ASN A 83 -9.35 25.19 20.91
C ASN A 83 -8.74 25.10 19.51
N LEU A 84 -7.51 25.57 19.36
CA LEU A 84 -6.75 25.53 18.11
C LEU A 84 -5.51 24.68 18.35
N ARG A 85 -5.26 23.75 17.44
CA ARG A 85 -4.09 22.87 17.46
C ARG A 85 -3.32 23.01 16.17
N PHE A 86 -2.02 23.16 16.28
CA PHE A 86 -1.09 23.03 15.18
C PHE A 86 -0.02 22.00 15.55
N ALA A 87 0.24 21.05 14.65
CA ALA A 87 1.32 20.08 14.83
C ALA A 87 2.15 19.97 13.54
N TYR A 88 3.45 19.98 13.69
CA TYR A 88 4.42 19.67 12.65
C TYR A 88 5.24 18.46 13.08
N ASN A 89 5.34 17.45 12.20
CA ASN A 89 6.17 16.29 12.43
C ASN A 89 7.04 16.05 11.19
N ARG A 90 8.30 15.69 11.44
CA ARG A 90 9.25 15.29 10.42
C ARG A 90 10.06 14.09 10.90
N ASP A 91 10.09 13.06 10.07
CA ASP A 91 10.91 11.87 10.24
C ASP A 91 11.88 11.77 9.07
N ASP A 92 13.18 11.72 9.36
CA ASP A 92 14.24 11.49 8.37
C ASP A 92 14.97 10.21 8.76
N ALA A 93 14.89 9.17 7.95
CA ALA A 93 15.67 7.97 8.16
C ALA A 93 17.15 8.28 7.90
N LYS A 94 17.98 8.01 8.88
CA LYS A 94 19.44 8.01 8.74
C LYS A 94 19.86 6.79 7.94
N GLU A 95 19.34 5.63 8.35
CA GLU A 95 19.55 4.35 7.68
C GLU A 95 18.18 3.74 7.35
N GLY A 96 17.82 3.69 6.08
CA GLY A 96 16.61 3.01 5.59
C GLY A 96 16.89 1.53 5.32
N ILE A 97 15.84 0.80 4.94
CA ILE A 97 15.94 -0.60 4.51
C ILE A 97 15.89 -0.65 3.00
N GLY A 98 16.80 -1.40 2.39
CA GLY A 98 16.84 -1.72 0.98
C GLY A 98 17.08 -3.20 0.72
N PHE A 99 16.97 -3.59 -0.53
CA PHE A 99 17.15 -4.97 -0.96
C PHE A 99 17.90 -5.02 -2.29
N TYR A 100 18.68 -6.06 -2.49
CA TYR A 100 19.21 -6.42 -3.80
C TYR A 100 19.31 -7.94 -3.93
N ASP A 101 19.39 -8.45 -5.14
CA ASP A 101 19.70 -9.86 -5.37
C ASP A 101 21.15 -10.00 -5.84
N ALA A 102 21.94 -10.78 -5.11
CA ALA A 102 23.36 -10.97 -5.37
C ALA A 102 23.64 -11.82 -6.62
N SER A 103 22.65 -12.56 -7.13
CA SER A 103 22.75 -13.36 -8.36
C SER A 103 22.41 -12.60 -9.64
N HIS A 104 21.86 -11.39 -9.53
CA HIS A 104 21.43 -10.60 -10.69
C HIS A 104 22.59 -10.24 -11.61
N THR A 105 22.49 -10.68 -12.85
CA THR A 105 23.33 -10.23 -13.97
C THR A 105 22.43 -9.54 -15.00
N VAL A 106 22.91 -8.45 -15.61
CA VAL A 106 22.14 -7.78 -16.67
C VAL A 106 21.92 -8.74 -17.82
N ASP A 107 20.65 -8.92 -18.20
CA ASP A 107 20.26 -9.64 -19.40
C ASP A 107 20.19 -8.69 -20.58
N GLN A 108 19.33 -7.68 -20.50
CA GLN A 108 19.20 -6.65 -21.51
C GLN A 108 19.04 -5.26 -20.86
N ALA A 109 19.52 -4.22 -21.54
CA ALA A 109 19.32 -2.83 -21.17
C ALA A 109 18.81 -2.06 -22.40
N SER A 110 17.65 -1.43 -22.25
CA SER A 110 17.06 -0.59 -23.29
C SER A 110 17.58 0.85 -23.22
N PRO A 111 17.66 1.56 -24.36
CA PRO A 111 17.89 3.01 -24.37
C PRO A 111 16.85 3.82 -23.58
N THR A 112 15.68 3.22 -23.29
CA THR A 112 14.64 3.81 -22.44
C THR A 112 15.01 3.91 -20.97
N GLY A 113 16.08 3.21 -20.53
CA GLY A 113 16.49 3.08 -19.12
C GLY A 113 15.85 1.91 -18.37
N ILE A 114 15.06 1.07 -19.06
CA ILE A 114 14.58 -0.20 -18.49
C ILE A 114 15.66 -1.27 -18.64
N VAL A 115 15.91 -2.01 -17.56
CA VAL A 115 16.91 -3.08 -17.50
C VAL A 115 16.24 -4.36 -17.04
N SER A 116 16.46 -5.45 -17.77
CA SER A 116 16.12 -6.81 -17.34
C SER A 116 17.34 -7.57 -16.81
N TYR A 117 17.08 -8.54 -15.95
CA TYR A 117 18.10 -9.28 -15.24
C TYR A 117 17.87 -10.79 -15.35
N ASN A 118 18.98 -11.54 -15.45
CA ASN A 118 19.02 -12.97 -15.21
C ASN A 118 19.47 -13.24 -13.77
N GLY A 119 19.03 -14.37 -13.23
CA GLY A 119 19.36 -14.80 -11.87
C GLY A 119 18.40 -14.21 -10.84
N TYR A 120 17.85 -15.07 -10.02
CA TYR A 120 16.96 -14.69 -8.92
C TYR A 120 17.05 -15.74 -7.82
N GLY A 121 17.03 -15.26 -6.58
CA GLY A 121 16.95 -16.15 -5.42
C GLY A 121 18.01 -15.93 -4.36
N HIS A 122 18.89 -14.93 -4.50
CA HIS A 122 19.90 -14.57 -3.49
C HIS A 122 19.65 -13.17 -2.97
N THR A 123 18.49 -12.97 -2.36
CA THR A 123 18.07 -11.65 -1.86
C THR A 123 18.86 -11.25 -0.63
N VAL A 124 19.41 -10.06 -0.64
CA VAL A 124 20.20 -9.48 0.45
C VAL A 124 19.52 -8.22 0.96
N ILE A 125 19.40 -8.12 2.29
CA ILE A 125 18.96 -6.91 2.98
C ILE A 125 20.16 -5.97 3.09
N THR A 126 19.97 -4.70 2.74
CA THR A 126 20.97 -3.65 2.82
C THR A 126 20.33 -2.34 3.28
N ASN A 127 21.10 -1.28 3.39
CA ASN A 127 20.58 0.04 3.66
C ASN A 127 20.18 0.76 2.36
N ALA A 128 19.14 1.61 2.45
CA ALA A 128 18.71 2.51 1.40
C ALA A 128 18.53 3.92 1.96
N GLU A 129 18.87 4.90 1.17
CA GLU A 129 18.72 6.31 1.49
C GLU A 129 17.34 6.86 1.10
N GLY A 130 17.03 8.09 1.53
CA GLY A 130 15.92 8.88 1.02
C GLY A 130 14.55 8.55 1.61
N THR A 131 14.49 7.79 2.70
CA THR A 131 13.23 7.58 3.42
C THR A 131 12.97 8.76 4.37
N SER A 132 11.88 9.47 4.12
CA SER A 132 11.47 10.61 4.95
C SER A 132 9.96 10.77 4.96
N SER A 133 9.43 11.40 6.01
CA SER A 133 8.05 11.87 6.05
C SER A 133 7.97 13.23 6.71
N GLU A 134 7.04 14.04 6.24
CA GLU A 134 6.73 15.36 6.77
C GLU A 134 5.23 15.54 6.83
N SER A 135 4.69 16.01 7.95
CA SER A 135 3.28 16.31 8.08
C SER A 135 3.02 17.60 8.85
N MET A 136 1.99 18.32 8.42
CA MET A 136 1.43 19.47 9.12
C MET A 136 -0.04 19.21 9.39
N THR A 137 -0.45 19.33 10.64
CA THR A 137 -1.84 19.19 11.06
C THR A 137 -2.31 20.51 11.67
N PHE A 138 -3.47 20.95 11.19
CA PHE A 138 -4.25 21.99 11.81
C PHE A 138 -5.55 21.41 12.34
N GLY A 139 -5.86 21.68 13.59
CA GLY A 139 -7.10 21.26 14.22
C GLY A 139 -7.79 22.43 14.91
N PHE A 140 -9.11 22.41 14.93
CA PHE A 140 -9.87 23.27 15.78
C PHE A 140 -11.11 22.54 16.31
N ASP A 141 -11.50 22.86 17.54
CA ASP A 141 -12.76 22.41 18.10
C ASP A 141 -13.41 23.47 18.98
N LYS A 142 -14.72 23.35 19.14
CA LYS A 142 -15.50 24.18 20.01
C LYS A 142 -16.79 23.51 20.48
N ASP A 143 -17.02 23.58 21.77
CA ASP A 143 -18.33 23.37 22.39
C ASP A 143 -19.09 24.67 22.56
N PHE A 144 -20.38 24.67 22.21
CA PHE A 144 -21.29 25.79 22.35
C PHE A 144 -22.31 25.51 23.44
N ASP A 145 -22.71 26.56 24.21
CA ASP A 145 -23.66 26.44 25.32
C ASP A 145 -25.05 25.92 24.93
N ASN A 146 -25.38 25.95 23.62
CA ASN A 146 -26.64 25.47 23.08
C ASN A 146 -26.65 23.96 22.73
N GLY A 147 -25.71 23.19 23.23
CA GLY A 147 -25.58 21.74 22.99
C GLY A 147 -25.10 21.39 21.59
N ARG A 148 -24.40 22.28 20.91
CA ARG A 148 -23.68 22.03 19.69
C ARG A 148 -22.20 21.84 19.99
N SER A 149 -21.53 20.98 19.22
CA SER A 149 -20.07 20.95 19.16
C SER A 149 -19.61 20.76 17.72
N ILE A 150 -18.46 21.29 17.41
CA ILE A 150 -17.81 21.15 16.12
C ILE A 150 -16.34 20.84 16.35
N PHE A 151 -15.80 19.93 15.56
CA PHE A 151 -14.36 19.80 15.38
C PHE A 151 -14.01 19.69 13.90
N LEU A 152 -12.82 20.15 13.56
CA LEU A 152 -12.24 20.01 12.23
C LEU A 152 -10.74 19.73 12.40
N SER A 153 -10.22 18.81 11.61
CA SER A 153 -8.79 18.55 11.50
C SER A 153 -8.41 18.40 10.05
N TYR A 154 -7.38 19.09 9.63
CA TYR A 154 -6.76 18.93 8.32
C TYR A 154 -5.30 18.57 8.50
N THR A 155 -4.86 17.52 7.79
CA THR A 155 -3.46 17.11 7.74
C THR A 155 -2.98 17.11 6.30
N GLY A 156 -1.91 17.83 6.04
CA GLY A 156 -1.10 17.69 4.82
C GLY A 156 0.13 16.84 5.13
N MET A 157 0.46 15.87 4.27
CA MET A 157 1.59 14.95 4.46
C MET A 157 2.34 14.73 3.15
N LYS A 158 3.67 14.63 3.25
CA LYS A 158 4.53 14.11 2.19
C LYS A 158 5.38 13.00 2.79
N ALA A 159 5.48 11.89 2.09
CA ALA A 159 6.35 10.79 2.51
C ALA A 159 6.99 10.15 1.29
N SER A 160 8.29 9.86 1.39
CA SER A 160 9.08 9.25 0.34
C SER A 160 9.94 8.11 0.88
N SER A 161 10.23 7.14 0.04
CA SER A 161 11.13 6.05 0.38
C SER A 161 11.83 5.48 -0.86
N GLY A 162 13.04 4.98 -0.70
CA GLY A 162 13.68 4.15 -1.70
C GLY A 162 12.96 2.81 -1.85
N TRP A 163 12.53 2.22 -0.74
CA TRP A 163 11.91 0.88 -0.71
C TRP A 163 10.64 0.84 0.12
N SER A 164 9.68 -0.01 -0.32
CA SER A 164 8.46 -0.32 0.41
C SER A 164 8.61 -1.66 1.12
N ALA A 165 9.23 -1.68 2.30
CA ALA A 165 9.45 -2.89 3.09
C ALA A 165 8.14 -3.34 3.78
N THR A 166 7.21 -3.92 3.04
CA THR A 166 5.85 -4.26 3.48
C THR A 166 5.62 -5.75 3.67
N SER A 167 6.48 -6.59 3.10
CA SER A 167 6.41 -8.04 3.23
C SER A 167 7.34 -8.55 4.34
N SER A 168 6.94 -9.67 4.96
CA SER A 168 7.80 -10.43 5.87
C SER A 168 8.89 -11.24 5.18
N GLN A 169 8.86 -11.33 3.85
CA GLN A 169 9.87 -12.00 3.03
C GLN A 169 10.70 -10.96 2.29
N ALA A 170 12.02 -11.06 2.37
CA ALA A 170 12.93 -10.14 1.69
C ALA A 170 12.76 -10.20 0.16
N SER A 171 12.67 -11.39 -0.40
CA SER A 171 12.42 -11.65 -1.82
C SER A 171 11.14 -10.99 -2.32
N SER A 172 10.05 -11.01 -1.56
CA SER A 172 8.81 -10.35 -1.94
C SER A 172 8.92 -8.82 -1.96
N ASN A 173 9.72 -8.22 -1.06
CA ASN A 173 9.96 -6.78 -1.09
C ASN A 173 10.77 -6.35 -2.32
N LEU A 174 11.70 -7.18 -2.76
CA LEU A 174 12.45 -6.96 -3.99
C LEU A 174 11.54 -7.15 -5.22
N ARG A 175 10.84 -8.26 -5.29
CA ARG A 175 10.02 -8.73 -6.42
C ARG A 175 8.89 -7.75 -6.79
N TYR A 176 8.18 -7.21 -5.81
CA TYR A 176 7.01 -6.35 -6.03
C TYR A 176 7.32 -4.86 -5.96
N MET A 177 8.58 -4.48 -6.12
CA MET A 177 8.99 -3.08 -6.18
C MET A 177 8.91 -2.54 -7.61
N PRO A 178 7.98 -1.62 -7.94
CA PRO A 178 7.94 -1.01 -9.26
C PRO A 178 9.23 -0.24 -9.55
N ASN A 179 9.94 -0.64 -10.61
CA ASN A 179 11.24 -0.07 -10.97
C ASN A 179 11.48 -0.15 -12.49
N ALA A 180 12.39 0.67 -13.00
CA ALA A 180 12.94 0.53 -14.34
C ALA A 180 14.26 -0.25 -14.34
N ASP A 181 15.01 -0.10 -13.24
CA ASP A 181 16.26 -0.76 -12.96
C ASP A 181 16.30 -1.06 -11.45
N ILE A 182 16.24 -2.35 -11.08
CA ILE A 182 16.19 -2.76 -9.68
C ILE A 182 17.48 -2.47 -8.90
N LYS A 183 18.61 -2.30 -9.60
CA LYS A 183 19.87 -1.91 -8.98
C LYS A 183 19.97 -0.40 -8.70
N ASN A 184 19.11 0.40 -9.33
CA ASN A 184 19.10 1.85 -9.23
C ASN A 184 17.67 2.36 -8.93
N VAL A 185 17.09 1.95 -7.81
CA VAL A 185 15.74 2.32 -7.40
C VAL A 185 15.73 3.75 -6.83
N PRO A 186 15.14 4.73 -7.52
CA PRO A 186 15.08 6.09 -7.01
C PRO A 186 14.08 6.23 -5.86
N THR A 187 14.31 7.22 -5.00
CA THR A 187 13.33 7.65 -4.00
C THR A 187 12.05 8.13 -4.69
N ALA A 188 10.91 7.73 -4.17
CA ALA A 188 9.60 8.09 -4.69
C ALA A 188 8.57 8.21 -3.55
N PRO A 189 7.39 8.81 -3.78
CA PRO A 189 6.31 8.82 -2.81
C PRO A 189 5.98 7.40 -2.31
N THR A 190 5.65 7.28 -1.02
CA THR A 190 5.30 5.96 -0.45
C THR A 190 3.90 5.54 -0.88
N ASN A 191 3.64 4.24 -1.03
CA ASN A 191 2.32 3.70 -1.38
C ASN A 191 1.23 4.01 -0.33
N TRP A 192 1.64 4.42 0.87
CA TRP A 192 0.76 4.62 2.03
C TRP A 192 0.48 6.08 2.35
N SER A 193 1.08 7.02 1.60
CA SER A 193 0.86 8.44 1.85
C SER A 193 -0.46 8.91 1.25
N ASN A 194 -1.37 9.37 2.13
CA ASN A 194 -2.46 10.22 1.71
C ASN A 194 -2.01 11.67 1.93
N GLU A 195 -1.70 12.39 0.84
CA GLU A 195 -1.14 13.75 0.92
C GLU A 195 -2.04 14.72 1.67
N HIS A 196 -3.35 14.50 1.64
CA HIS A 196 -4.34 15.36 2.27
C HIS A 196 -5.38 14.54 3.01
N ARG A 197 -5.69 14.92 4.22
CA ARG A 197 -6.76 14.35 5.02
C ARG A 197 -7.54 15.44 5.74
N LEU A 198 -8.86 15.45 5.55
CA LEU A 198 -9.80 16.31 6.24
C LEU A 198 -10.76 15.45 7.07
N VAL A 199 -10.94 15.80 8.32
CA VAL A 199 -11.91 15.17 9.22
C VAL A 199 -12.73 16.28 9.87
N MET A 200 -14.05 16.13 9.90
CA MET A 200 -14.95 17.08 10.53
C MET A 200 -16.05 16.33 11.29
N GLY A 201 -16.34 16.78 12.50
CA GLY A 201 -17.47 16.32 13.29
C GLY A 201 -18.38 17.45 13.70
N LEU A 202 -19.67 17.17 13.67
CA LEU A 202 -20.72 18.05 14.12
C LEU A 202 -21.65 17.26 15.04
N ASP A 203 -21.82 17.75 16.25
CA ASP A 203 -22.77 17.19 17.20
C ASP A 203 -23.86 18.22 17.54
N LYS A 204 -25.06 17.73 17.77
CA LYS A 204 -26.16 18.53 18.31
C LYS A 204 -26.96 17.70 19.32
N THR A 205 -26.99 18.15 20.54
CA THR A 205 -27.89 17.64 21.59
C THR A 205 -29.15 18.49 21.66
N MET A 206 -30.28 17.86 21.67
CA MET A 206 -31.61 18.46 21.68
C MET A 206 -32.47 17.76 22.73
N ASN A 207 -33.32 18.53 23.43
CA ASN A 207 -34.31 17.97 24.35
C ASN A 207 -35.65 17.81 23.61
N ILE A 208 -35.74 16.81 22.73
CA ILE A 208 -36.96 16.49 21.99
C ILE A 208 -38.01 15.91 22.94
N PHE A 209 -37.58 15.11 23.89
CA PHE A 209 -38.39 14.53 24.95
C PHE A 209 -37.92 15.12 26.29
N GLU A 210 -38.86 15.44 27.17
CA GLU A 210 -38.53 16.01 28.49
C GLU A 210 -37.68 15.02 29.31
N GLY A 211 -36.55 15.50 29.81
CA GLY A 211 -35.63 14.67 30.58
C GLY A 211 -34.86 13.59 29.80
N ALA A 212 -35.02 13.52 28.48
CA ALA A 212 -34.45 12.49 27.63
C ALA A 212 -33.80 13.11 26.37
N PRO A 213 -32.54 13.57 26.44
CA PRO A 213 -31.89 14.21 25.32
C PRO A 213 -31.66 13.27 24.12
N THR A 214 -31.86 13.87 22.93
CA THR A 214 -31.50 13.25 21.64
C THR A 214 -30.21 13.88 21.15
N LYS A 215 -29.21 13.07 20.83
CA LYS A 215 -27.96 13.54 20.22
C LYS A 215 -27.90 13.10 18.77
N VAL A 216 -27.66 14.04 17.86
CA VAL A 216 -27.37 13.79 16.44
C VAL A 216 -25.90 14.13 16.21
N SER A 217 -25.17 13.19 15.62
CA SER A 217 -23.75 13.33 15.28
C SER A 217 -23.55 13.10 13.81
N LEU A 218 -22.79 13.95 13.15
CA LEU A 218 -22.32 13.81 11.78
C LEU A 218 -20.79 13.77 11.80
N PHE A 219 -20.21 12.82 11.09
CA PHE A 219 -18.78 12.66 10.95
C PHE A 219 -18.41 12.57 9.48
N TYR A 220 -17.72 13.58 8.99
CA TYR A 220 -17.25 13.66 7.61
C TYR A 220 -15.75 13.40 7.56
N LYS A 221 -15.31 12.55 6.64
CA LYS A 221 -13.90 12.33 6.30
C LYS A 221 -13.69 12.42 4.81
N ALA A 222 -12.62 13.10 4.42
CA ALA A 222 -12.14 13.16 3.05
C ALA A 222 -10.63 13.03 3.03
N TYR A 223 -10.08 12.21 2.14
CA TYR A 223 -8.63 12.07 1.98
C TYR A 223 -8.28 11.81 0.52
N SER A 224 -7.09 12.27 0.13
CA SER A 224 -6.54 12.00 -1.20
C SER A 224 -6.36 10.50 -1.40
N GLY A 225 -6.51 10.04 -2.62
CA GLY A 225 -6.24 8.65 -2.96
C GLY A 225 -4.77 8.30 -2.77
N SER A 226 -4.48 7.02 -2.58
CA SER A 226 -3.11 6.51 -2.47
C SER A 226 -2.37 6.65 -3.79
N PRO A 227 -1.06 6.89 -3.77
CA PRO A 227 -0.22 6.86 -4.96
C PRO A 227 -0.21 5.47 -5.61
N TYR A 228 0.00 5.45 -6.92
CA TYR A 228 0.19 4.22 -7.69
C TYR A 228 1.17 4.42 -8.84
N SER A 229 1.73 3.31 -9.32
CA SER A 229 2.68 3.28 -10.43
C SER A 229 2.03 2.77 -11.70
N TYR A 230 2.37 3.35 -12.86
CA TYR A 230 2.13 2.70 -14.14
C TYR A 230 3.24 1.67 -14.42
N VAL A 231 2.83 0.45 -14.76
CA VAL A 231 3.73 -0.67 -15.07
C VAL A 231 3.39 -1.26 -16.45
N LEU A 232 4.35 -1.92 -17.05
CA LEU A 232 4.15 -2.79 -18.21
C LEU A 232 3.66 -4.14 -17.68
N ASP A 233 2.41 -4.49 -17.97
CA ASP A 233 1.82 -5.76 -17.53
C ASP A 233 2.39 -6.91 -18.38
N GLY A 234 2.80 -8.00 -17.73
CA GLY A 234 3.45 -9.14 -18.39
C GLY A 234 4.94 -8.98 -18.65
N PHE A 235 5.53 -7.78 -18.50
CA PHE A 235 6.97 -7.59 -18.71
C PHE A 235 7.77 -8.20 -17.56
N ASP A 236 8.36 -9.37 -17.80
CA ASP A 236 9.31 -9.98 -16.87
C ASP A 236 10.71 -9.32 -17.01
N ASN A 237 11.09 -8.54 -16.01
CA ASN A 237 12.42 -7.94 -15.92
C ASN A 237 13.41 -8.82 -15.11
N GLY A 238 13.11 -10.08 -14.93
CA GLY A 238 13.87 -11.03 -14.11
C GLY A 238 13.44 -11.04 -12.65
N MET A 239 12.37 -10.33 -12.29
CA MET A 239 11.87 -10.23 -10.92
C MET A 239 10.44 -10.76 -10.79
N ASP A 240 9.52 -10.13 -11.49
CA ASP A 240 8.10 -10.46 -11.59
C ASP A 240 7.45 -9.59 -12.66
N ASP A 241 6.43 -10.10 -13.31
CA ASP A 241 5.69 -9.48 -14.40
C ASP A 241 4.89 -8.21 -14.01
N ALA A 242 4.78 -7.89 -12.74
CA ALA A 242 4.04 -6.70 -12.26
C ALA A 242 4.93 -5.56 -11.76
N SER A 243 6.24 -5.60 -11.97
CA SER A 243 7.18 -4.64 -11.34
C SER A 243 7.90 -3.68 -12.30
N THR A 244 7.84 -3.88 -13.61
CA THR A 244 8.53 -3.01 -14.56
C THR A 244 7.77 -1.71 -14.80
N LEU A 245 8.36 -0.55 -14.47
CA LEU A 245 7.75 0.75 -14.71
C LEU A 245 7.52 0.99 -16.21
N MET A 246 6.37 1.55 -16.54
CA MET A 246 5.93 1.74 -17.92
C MET A 246 6.75 2.82 -18.62
N TYR A 247 7.36 2.48 -19.75
CA TYR A 247 7.81 3.46 -20.74
C TYR A 247 6.61 3.96 -21.53
N VAL A 248 6.51 5.26 -21.75
CA VAL A 248 5.43 5.89 -22.50
C VAL A 248 5.90 6.15 -23.94
N PRO A 249 5.48 5.34 -24.93
CA PRO A 249 5.92 5.48 -26.31
C PRO A 249 5.57 6.85 -26.94
N THR A 250 6.43 7.28 -27.87
CA THR A 250 6.14 8.37 -28.79
C THR A 250 5.58 7.82 -30.12
N ALA A 251 5.11 8.69 -31.01
CA ALA A 251 4.80 8.29 -32.37
C ALA A 251 6.08 7.88 -33.12
N ASN A 252 6.03 6.74 -33.82
CA ASN A 252 7.16 6.11 -34.52
C ASN A 252 8.37 5.88 -33.60
N ASP A 253 8.11 5.42 -32.37
CA ASP A 253 9.16 5.23 -31.38
C ASP A 253 10.13 4.11 -31.77
N PRO A 254 11.44 4.40 -31.92
CA PRO A 254 12.42 3.39 -32.30
C PRO A 254 12.69 2.35 -31.19
N ASN A 255 12.25 2.61 -29.96
CA ASN A 255 12.48 1.75 -28.79
C ASN A 255 11.34 0.73 -28.57
N VAL A 256 10.30 0.76 -29.41
CA VAL A 256 9.08 -0.03 -29.22
C VAL A 256 8.70 -0.74 -30.52
N VAL A 257 8.21 -1.97 -30.38
CA VAL A 257 7.52 -2.71 -31.45
C VAL A 257 6.14 -3.10 -30.97
N TYR A 258 5.18 -3.15 -31.87
CA TYR A 258 3.79 -3.48 -31.59
C TYR A 258 3.47 -4.85 -32.16
N ASP A 259 2.94 -5.76 -31.34
CA ASP A 259 2.51 -7.10 -31.73
C ASP A 259 1.07 -7.32 -31.28
N GLY A 260 0.17 -7.54 -32.23
CA GLY A 260 -1.27 -7.71 -31.96
C GLY A 260 -2.05 -6.45 -31.59
N VAL A 261 -1.39 -5.30 -31.45
CA VAL A 261 -2.02 -3.99 -31.14
C VAL A 261 -1.51 -2.91 -32.10
N SER A 262 -2.34 -1.91 -32.44
CA SER A 262 -1.87 -0.82 -33.30
C SER A 262 -1.20 0.30 -32.49
N GLU A 263 -0.17 0.93 -33.08
CA GLU A 263 0.46 2.12 -32.51
C GLU A 263 -0.57 3.22 -32.18
N ASN A 264 -1.53 3.46 -33.08
CA ASN A 264 -2.54 4.49 -32.88
C ASN A 264 -3.43 4.19 -31.65
N ASP A 265 -3.80 2.94 -31.43
CA ASP A 265 -4.60 2.58 -30.25
C ASP A 265 -3.81 2.78 -28.96
N VAL A 266 -2.52 2.43 -28.95
CA VAL A 266 -1.62 2.67 -27.82
C VAL A 266 -1.47 4.15 -27.53
N LEU A 267 -1.23 4.98 -28.55
CA LEU A 267 -1.13 6.44 -28.37
C LEU A 267 -2.45 7.07 -27.90
N ASN A 268 -3.59 6.56 -28.37
CA ASN A 268 -4.91 6.99 -27.90
C ASN A 268 -5.13 6.61 -26.43
N ALA A 269 -4.74 5.41 -26.01
CA ALA A 269 -4.84 4.98 -24.62
C ALA A 269 -3.96 5.85 -23.70
N ILE A 270 -2.72 6.16 -24.11
CA ILE A 270 -1.80 7.07 -23.42
C ILE A 270 -2.44 8.47 -23.25
N ASN A 271 -3.01 9.02 -24.32
CA ASN A 271 -3.65 10.33 -24.28
C ASN A 271 -4.91 10.32 -23.38
N THR A 272 -5.73 9.28 -23.47
CA THR A 272 -6.93 9.10 -22.63
C THR A 272 -6.56 8.98 -21.15
N ALA A 273 -5.44 8.34 -20.84
CA ALA A 273 -4.89 8.24 -19.48
C ALA A 273 -4.22 9.55 -19.00
N GLY A 274 -4.12 10.59 -19.85
CA GLY A 274 -3.49 11.87 -19.51
C GLY A 274 -1.97 11.81 -19.47
N LEU A 275 -1.35 10.83 -20.11
CA LEU A 275 0.10 10.57 -20.04
C LEU A 275 0.89 11.20 -21.20
N GLY A 276 0.27 12.01 -22.06
CA GLY A 276 0.92 12.59 -23.22
C GLY A 276 2.18 13.40 -22.93
N SER A 277 2.24 14.07 -21.78
CA SER A 277 3.44 14.80 -21.34
C SER A 277 4.62 13.91 -20.93
N TRP A 278 4.38 12.61 -20.78
CA TRP A 278 5.40 11.60 -20.39
C TRP A 278 5.98 10.85 -21.58
N GLN A 279 5.49 11.08 -22.78
CA GLN A 279 6.01 10.41 -23.99
C GLN A 279 7.52 10.52 -24.10
N GLY A 280 8.17 9.41 -24.48
CA GLY A 280 9.62 9.27 -24.58
C GLY A 280 10.32 9.02 -23.24
N ARG A 281 9.59 8.77 -22.15
CA ARG A 281 10.17 8.58 -20.80
C ARG A 281 9.51 7.42 -20.06
N VAL A 282 10.23 6.85 -19.10
CA VAL A 282 9.67 5.92 -18.12
C VAL A 282 8.89 6.71 -17.07
N MET A 283 7.71 6.21 -16.71
CA MET A 283 6.90 6.78 -15.63
C MET A 283 7.61 6.62 -14.29
N PRO A 284 7.66 7.67 -13.46
CA PRO A 284 8.20 7.53 -12.11
C PRO A 284 7.29 6.64 -11.24
N ARG A 285 7.91 5.95 -10.30
CA ARG A 285 7.17 5.17 -9.29
C ARG A 285 6.25 6.06 -8.47
N ASN A 286 5.02 5.60 -8.25
CA ASN A 286 4.02 6.29 -7.42
C ASN A 286 3.73 7.75 -7.84
N HIS A 287 3.86 8.03 -9.12
CA HIS A 287 3.63 9.37 -9.67
C HIS A 287 2.16 9.77 -9.70
N SER A 288 1.27 8.83 -9.92
CA SER A 288 -0.16 9.09 -10.04
C SER A 288 -0.90 8.77 -8.74
N THR A 289 -2.03 9.43 -8.50
CA THR A 289 -2.86 9.23 -7.32
C THR A 289 -4.28 8.79 -7.68
N LEU A 290 -4.85 7.94 -6.85
CA LEU A 290 -6.25 7.53 -6.95
C LEU A 290 -7.18 8.70 -6.64
N PRO A 291 -8.46 8.63 -7.04
CA PRO A 291 -9.45 9.63 -6.68
C PRO A 291 -9.61 9.78 -5.15
N TRP A 292 -10.03 10.98 -4.74
CA TRP A 292 -10.37 11.25 -3.34
C TRP A 292 -11.47 10.33 -2.84
N THR A 293 -11.29 9.80 -1.63
CA THR A 293 -12.37 9.16 -0.87
C THR A 293 -13.03 10.19 0.02
N LYS A 294 -14.37 10.26 -0.05
CA LYS A 294 -15.21 11.18 0.74
C LYS A 294 -16.34 10.36 1.35
N GLN A 295 -16.51 10.40 2.67
CA GLN A 295 -17.55 9.65 3.37
C GLN A 295 -18.16 10.49 4.48
N LEU A 296 -19.45 10.31 4.70
CA LEU A 296 -20.21 10.94 5.78
C LEU A 296 -20.89 9.82 6.58
N ASP A 297 -20.66 9.80 7.87
CA ASP A 297 -21.32 8.91 8.82
C ASP A 297 -22.30 9.72 9.67
N MET A 298 -23.40 9.11 10.07
CA MET A 298 -24.44 9.73 10.94
C MET A 298 -24.77 8.79 12.09
N ARG A 299 -24.88 9.36 13.27
CA ARG A 299 -25.46 8.70 14.44
C ARG A 299 -26.61 9.51 15.01
N ILE A 300 -27.71 8.86 15.36
CA ILE A 300 -28.78 9.40 16.18
C ILE A 300 -28.83 8.57 17.45
N ALA A 301 -28.65 9.18 18.61
CA ALA A 301 -28.69 8.53 19.91
C ALA A 301 -29.79 9.17 20.77
N GLN A 302 -30.70 8.36 21.30
CA GLN A 302 -31.77 8.75 22.18
C GLN A 302 -31.53 8.21 23.59
N GLU A 303 -31.45 9.08 24.57
CA GLU A 303 -31.50 8.68 25.97
C GLU A 303 -32.94 8.29 26.32
N ILE A 304 -33.11 7.17 27.00
CA ILE A 304 -34.40 6.69 27.52
C ILE A 304 -34.30 6.71 29.04
N PRO A 305 -35.22 7.44 29.74
CA PRO A 305 -35.27 7.43 31.20
C PRO A 305 -35.43 6.02 31.75
N THR A 306 -34.70 5.73 32.79
CA THR A 306 -34.79 4.44 33.51
C THR A 306 -35.54 4.63 34.82
N PHE A 307 -36.03 3.55 35.39
CA PHE A 307 -36.71 3.57 36.71
C PHE A 307 -35.72 3.56 37.90
N VAL A 308 -34.42 3.54 37.61
CA VAL A 308 -33.35 3.49 38.62
C VAL A 308 -32.57 4.79 38.53
N ASP A 309 -32.48 5.52 39.65
CA ASP A 309 -31.76 6.81 39.72
C ASP A 309 -30.27 6.59 39.37
N GLY A 310 -29.73 7.49 38.56
CA GLY A 310 -28.35 7.46 38.12
C GLY A 310 -28.09 6.53 36.93
N HIS A 311 -29.04 5.65 36.58
CA HIS A 311 -28.90 4.75 35.44
C HIS A 311 -29.45 5.40 34.15
N LYS A 312 -28.81 5.11 33.02
CA LYS A 312 -29.19 5.64 31.70
C LYS A 312 -29.19 4.54 30.66
N LEU A 313 -30.24 4.50 29.86
CA LEU A 313 -30.35 3.67 28.67
C LEU A 313 -30.25 4.54 27.43
N PHE A 314 -29.42 4.13 26.48
CA PHE A 314 -29.32 4.77 25.17
C PHE A 314 -29.71 3.78 24.10
N VAL A 315 -30.52 4.23 23.15
CA VAL A 315 -30.74 3.56 21.86
C VAL A 315 -30.09 4.40 20.79
N TYR A 316 -29.27 3.82 19.95
CA TYR A 316 -28.61 4.56 18.88
C TYR A 316 -28.75 3.85 17.54
N PHE A 317 -28.88 4.67 16.51
CA PHE A 317 -28.95 4.27 15.12
C PHE A 317 -27.81 4.93 14.34
N ASP A 318 -26.96 4.10 13.73
CA ASP A 318 -25.84 4.53 12.91
C ASP A 318 -26.12 4.27 11.45
N VAL A 319 -25.77 5.21 10.61
CA VAL A 319 -25.65 5.05 9.16
C VAL A 319 -24.20 5.39 8.78
N LEU A 320 -23.40 4.38 8.52
CA LEU A 320 -22.04 4.54 8.04
C LEU A 320 -22.07 4.71 6.52
N ASN A 321 -21.26 5.63 6.02
CA ASN A 321 -21.20 6.01 4.61
C ASN A 321 -22.60 6.44 4.07
N LEU A 322 -23.21 7.41 4.75
CA LEU A 322 -24.52 7.98 4.37
C LEU A 322 -24.50 8.52 2.92
N MET A 323 -23.35 8.96 2.41
CA MET A 323 -23.24 9.41 1.02
C MET A 323 -23.58 8.30 0.04
N ASN A 324 -23.11 7.07 0.30
CA ASN A 324 -23.43 5.91 -0.55
C ASN A 324 -24.87 5.42 -0.37
N PHE A 325 -25.49 5.65 0.80
CA PHE A 325 -26.90 5.36 1.00
C PHE A 325 -27.81 6.28 0.18
N ILE A 326 -27.42 7.55 0.00
CA ILE A 326 -28.18 8.54 -0.77
C ILE A 326 -27.93 8.38 -2.29
N ASP A 327 -26.69 8.05 -2.67
CA ASP A 327 -26.26 7.96 -4.05
C ASP A 327 -25.18 6.88 -4.14
N ASP A 328 -25.48 5.79 -4.82
CA ASP A 328 -24.63 4.59 -4.89
C ASP A 328 -23.32 4.78 -5.67
N GLU A 329 -23.18 5.91 -6.38
CA GLU A 329 -21.93 6.30 -7.02
C GLU A 329 -20.99 7.08 -6.07
N LYS A 330 -21.44 7.49 -4.89
CA LYS A 330 -20.67 8.25 -3.91
C LYS A 330 -20.11 7.39 -2.78
N GLY A 331 -19.18 7.97 -2.04
CA GLY A 331 -18.58 7.31 -0.88
C GLY A 331 -17.64 6.15 -1.21
N HIS A 332 -17.20 6.05 -2.46
CA HIS A 332 -16.36 4.96 -2.91
C HIS A 332 -14.89 5.17 -2.53
N GLN A 333 -14.27 4.06 -2.09
CA GLN A 333 -12.82 3.93 -1.98
C GLN A 333 -12.31 3.13 -3.16
N LYS A 334 -11.42 3.74 -3.95
CA LYS A 334 -10.81 3.11 -5.13
C LYS A 334 -9.42 2.58 -4.79
N TYR A 335 -9.00 1.51 -5.49
CA TYR A 335 -7.66 0.95 -5.35
C TYR A 335 -7.20 0.29 -6.65
N TYR A 336 -5.88 0.23 -6.83
CA TYR A 336 -5.21 -0.72 -7.71
C TYR A 336 -4.53 -1.79 -6.87
N ARG A 337 -4.63 -3.05 -7.31
CA ARG A 337 -3.96 -4.16 -6.64
C ARG A 337 -2.45 -3.88 -6.61
N TYR A 338 -1.84 -4.05 -5.45
CA TYR A 338 -0.41 -3.76 -5.20
C TYR A 338 0.05 -2.32 -5.55
N GLY A 339 -0.88 -1.38 -5.72
CA GLY A 339 -0.55 -0.01 -6.11
C GLY A 339 0.03 0.12 -7.51
N SER A 340 -0.30 -0.80 -8.42
CA SER A 340 0.19 -0.82 -9.79
C SER A 340 -0.97 -0.85 -10.80
N ARG A 341 -0.81 -0.11 -11.89
CA ARG A 341 -1.71 -0.07 -13.05
C ARG A 341 -0.97 -0.49 -14.30
N GLY A 342 -1.30 -1.65 -14.85
CA GLY A 342 -0.83 -2.12 -16.15
C GLY A 342 -1.69 -1.52 -17.28
N LEU A 343 -1.34 -0.33 -17.77
CA LEU A 343 -2.04 0.27 -18.91
C LEU A 343 -1.66 -0.37 -20.24
N LEU A 344 -0.40 -0.74 -20.39
CA LEU A 344 0.14 -1.42 -21.55
C LEU A 344 0.59 -2.82 -21.17
N GLU A 345 0.20 -3.81 -21.98
CA GLU A 345 0.68 -5.19 -21.86
C GLU A 345 1.96 -5.36 -22.68
N SER A 346 2.90 -6.18 -22.20
CA SER A 346 4.21 -6.33 -22.85
C SER A 346 4.81 -7.71 -22.63
N ASP A 347 5.38 -8.27 -23.68
CA ASP A 347 6.14 -9.53 -23.64
C ASP A 347 7.64 -9.34 -23.39
N GLY A 348 8.06 -8.19 -22.86
CA GLY A 348 9.46 -7.90 -22.57
C GLY A 348 10.20 -7.24 -23.71
N PHE A 349 11.48 -7.62 -23.90
CA PHE A 349 12.32 -7.11 -24.98
C PHE A 349 12.42 -8.09 -26.14
N ASN A 350 12.52 -7.56 -27.35
CA ASN A 350 13.01 -8.33 -28.48
C ASN A 350 14.55 -8.40 -28.50
N SER A 351 15.11 -9.14 -29.45
CA SER A 351 16.58 -9.29 -29.58
C SER A 351 17.34 -7.99 -29.89
N ALA A 352 16.64 -6.94 -30.33
CA ALA A 352 17.20 -5.61 -30.56
C ALA A 352 17.10 -4.67 -29.33
N GLY A 353 16.55 -5.15 -28.19
CA GLY A 353 16.35 -4.34 -26.99
C GLY A 353 15.14 -3.40 -27.05
N GLN A 354 14.24 -3.58 -28.01
CA GLN A 354 12.99 -2.85 -28.11
C GLN A 354 11.91 -3.50 -27.23
N ILE A 355 11.09 -2.70 -26.58
CA ILE A 355 9.94 -3.14 -25.79
C ILE A 355 8.86 -3.67 -26.75
N ILE A 356 8.35 -4.87 -26.52
CA ILE A 356 7.25 -5.46 -27.28
C ILE A 356 5.95 -5.12 -26.57
N ILE A 357 5.09 -4.30 -27.18
CA ILE A 357 3.76 -3.98 -26.68
C ILE A 357 2.75 -4.91 -27.35
N THR A 358 2.02 -5.68 -26.55
CA THR A 358 1.09 -6.72 -27.01
C THR A 358 -0.38 -6.37 -26.81
N GLY A 359 -0.68 -5.38 -25.94
CA GLY A 359 -2.07 -5.03 -25.63
C GLY A 359 -2.22 -3.75 -24.83
N ILE A 360 -3.48 -3.44 -24.55
CA ILE A 360 -3.92 -2.30 -23.75
C ILE A 360 -4.93 -2.78 -22.72
N ASP A 361 -4.69 -2.47 -21.45
CA ASP A 361 -5.67 -2.63 -20.40
C ASP A 361 -6.27 -1.27 -20.02
N ASP A 362 -7.50 -1.02 -20.43
CA ASP A 362 -8.23 0.21 -20.15
C ASP A 362 -9.01 0.19 -18.83
N ARG A 363 -8.92 -0.91 -18.07
CA ARG A 363 -9.60 -1.06 -16.78
C ARG A 363 -9.17 0.02 -15.80
N GLY A 364 -10.15 0.74 -15.27
CA GLY A 364 -9.95 1.71 -14.21
C GLY A 364 -9.70 1.05 -12.85
N PRO A 365 -9.52 1.86 -11.79
CA PRO A 365 -9.32 1.34 -10.44
C PRO A 365 -10.55 0.60 -9.92
N SER A 366 -10.32 -0.50 -9.24
CA SER A 366 -11.34 -1.28 -8.56
C SER A 366 -11.95 -0.51 -7.39
N THR A 367 -13.19 -0.86 -7.03
CA THR A 367 -13.86 -0.32 -5.84
C THR A 367 -13.73 -1.32 -4.69
N ASP A 368 -13.21 -0.88 -3.54
CA ASP A 368 -13.28 -1.66 -2.32
C ASP A 368 -14.74 -1.74 -1.85
N THR A 369 -15.36 -2.89 -2.09
CA THR A 369 -16.78 -3.08 -1.83
C THR A 369 -17.12 -3.04 -0.35
N TYR A 370 -16.21 -3.43 0.54
CA TYR A 370 -16.45 -3.41 1.98
C TYR A 370 -16.44 -2.00 2.54
N SER A 371 -15.44 -1.19 2.18
CA SER A 371 -15.28 0.19 2.65
C SER A 371 -16.22 1.18 1.95
N SER A 372 -16.75 0.81 0.77
CA SER A 372 -17.56 1.70 -0.06
C SER A 372 -19.05 1.59 0.18
N ARG A 373 -19.55 0.46 0.71
CA ARG A 373 -20.97 0.27 0.96
C ARG A 373 -21.41 0.95 2.24
N TYR A 374 -22.63 1.52 2.21
CA TYR A 374 -23.27 1.96 3.45
C TYR A 374 -23.59 0.77 4.37
N ARG A 375 -23.62 1.03 5.65
CA ARG A 375 -24.01 0.06 6.69
C ARG A 375 -24.90 0.73 7.72
N MET A 376 -25.91 0.02 8.18
CA MET A 376 -26.80 0.49 9.24
C MET A 376 -26.63 -0.39 10.46
N GLN A 377 -26.64 0.23 11.63
CA GLN A 377 -26.55 -0.46 12.90
C GLN A 377 -27.52 0.14 13.90
N LEU A 378 -28.28 -0.73 14.57
CA LEU A 378 -29.06 -0.38 15.75
C LEU A 378 -28.35 -0.94 16.97
N GLY A 379 -28.18 -0.14 18.00
CA GLY A 379 -27.50 -0.55 19.22
C GLY A 379 -28.12 0.03 20.47
N PHE A 380 -27.80 -0.61 21.59
CA PHE A 380 -28.23 -0.23 22.92
C PHE A 380 -27.04 -0.11 23.85
N ALA A 381 -27.03 0.90 24.70
CA ALA A 381 -26.00 1.08 25.74
C ALA A 381 -26.69 1.41 27.06
N TYR A 382 -26.36 0.65 28.09
CA TYR A 382 -26.84 0.85 29.45
C TYR A 382 -25.67 1.26 30.35
N LYS A 383 -25.84 2.40 31.02
CA LYS A 383 -24.87 2.91 32.00
C LYS A 383 -25.50 2.83 33.39
N PHE A 384 -24.76 2.31 34.32
CA PHE A 384 -25.15 2.16 35.73
C PHE A 384 -24.09 2.76 36.65
#